data_0930363bbbb7a4802c9b40a940f55420
#
_entry.id   0930363bbbb7a4802c9b40a940f55420
#
_cell.length_a   1.000
_cell.length_b   1.000
_cell.length_c   1.000
_cell.angle_alpha   90.00
_cell.angle_beta   90.00
_cell.angle_gamma   90.00
#
_symmetry.space_group_name_H-M   'P 1'
#
loop_
_entity.id
_entity.type
_entity.pdbx_description
1 polymer ?
#
loop_
_entity_poly.entity_id
_entity_poly.type
_entity_poly.pdbx_seq_one_letter_code
_entity_poly.pdbx_strand_id
1 'polypeptide(L)'
;MLILVTGGAASGKSEHAERLVCEKAQSRLYLATMQPFGKSAEARIARHRALRAGKGFATVERTLDLANLRLSRQYDGILLEDLGNLLANELFAPEGAGAGSAFDSIVAGVDNLQKYCETLVIVSNEIFADGVTYTPETMQYIRILGELHQKLTGKADAVYESVCGILLPVKEGKQP
;
A
#
# COMPACT_ATOMS: atom_id res chain seq x y z
N MET A 1 -11.32 -9.74 3.16
CA MET A 1 -10.60 -9.99 1.88
C MET A 1 -9.36 -9.12 1.81
N LEU A 2 -8.21 -9.68 1.43
CA LEU A 2 -6.96 -8.94 1.20
C LEU A 2 -6.59 -9.00 -0.28
N ILE A 3 -6.35 -7.83 -0.89
CA ILE A 3 -5.95 -7.70 -2.30
C ILE A 3 -4.64 -6.92 -2.35
N LEU A 4 -3.63 -7.44 -3.05
CA LEU A 4 -2.39 -6.74 -3.33
C LEU A 4 -2.36 -6.30 -4.80
N VAL A 5 -2.05 -5.03 -5.04
CA VAL A 5 -1.86 -4.45 -6.38
C VAL A 5 -0.44 -3.93 -6.49
N THR A 6 0.35 -4.54 -7.35
CA THR A 6 1.74 -4.12 -7.61
C THR A 6 1.87 -3.47 -8.99
N GLY A 7 3.01 -2.88 -9.26
CA GLY A 7 3.34 -2.34 -10.59
C GLY A 7 4.40 -1.24 -10.54
N GLY A 8 5.00 -0.96 -11.67
CA GLY A 8 6.01 0.07 -11.83
C GLY A 8 5.47 1.50 -11.66
N ALA A 9 6.34 2.49 -11.68
CA ALA A 9 5.96 3.89 -11.65
C ALA A 9 5.03 4.23 -12.83
N ALA A 10 3.97 5.00 -12.56
CA ALA A 10 2.96 5.40 -13.56
C ALA A 10 2.26 4.25 -14.31
N SER A 11 2.28 3.01 -13.79
CA SER A 11 1.62 1.85 -14.41
C SER A 11 0.09 1.88 -14.36
N GLY A 12 -0.54 2.81 -13.60
CA GLY A 12 -1.98 2.84 -13.37
C GLY A 12 -2.45 2.09 -12.11
N LYS A 13 -1.54 1.51 -11.32
CA LYS A 13 -1.87 0.67 -10.15
C LYS A 13 -2.78 1.37 -9.12
N SER A 14 -2.54 2.64 -8.82
CA SER A 14 -3.37 3.39 -7.86
C SER A 14 -4.81 3.54 -8.35
N GLU A 15 -5.01 3.82 -9.64
CA GLU A 15 -6.34 3.95 -10.24
C GLU A 15 -7.08 2.60 -10.24
N HIS A 16 -6.38 1.52 -10.56
CA HIS A 16 -6.94 0.17 -10.49
C HIS A 16 -7.33 -0.20 -9.04
N ALA A 17 -6.46 0.09 -8.07
CA ALA A 17 -6.72 -0.18 -6.66
C ALA A 17 -7.92 0.62 -6.14
N GLU A 18 -8.01 1.91 -6.48
CA GLU A 18 -9.18 2.74 -6.15
C GLU A 18 -10.47 2.15 -6.76
N ARG A 19 -10.43 1.71 -8.01
CA ARG A 19 -11.59 1.08 -8.67
C ARG A 19 -12.01 -0.19 -7.95
N LEU A 20 -11.05 -1.07 -7.60
CA LEU A 20 -11.35 -2.31 -6.85
C LEU A 20 -12.04 -2.03 -5.52
N VAL A 21 -11.63 -1.01 -4.79
CA VAL A 21 -12.30 -0.60 -3.55
C VAL A 21 -13.69 -0.03 -3.86
N CYS A 22 -13.82 0.83 -4.88
CA CYS A 22 -15.10 1.43 -5.24
C CYS A 22 -16.15 0.41 -5.67
N GLU A 23 -15.73 -0.66 -6.35
CA GLU A 23 -16.62 -1.75 -6.79
C GLU A 23 -17.12 -2.62 -5.63
N LYS A 24 -16.32 -2.76 -4.56
CA LYS A 24 -16.60 -3.69 -3.46
C LYS A 24 -17.12 -3.02 -2.19
N ALA A 25 -17.00 -1.71 -2.05
CA ALA A 25 -17.25 -1.00 -0.81
C ALA A 25 -18.11 0.26 -1.02
N GLN A 26 -19.00 0.55 -0.07
CA GLN A 26 -19.74 1.82 0.00
C GLN A 26 -19.07 2.77 0.97
N SER A 27 -18.73 2.32 2.18
CA SER A 27 -17.94 3.10 3.14
C SER A 27 -16.45 2.83 2.92
N ARG A 28 -15.70 3.87 2.50
CA ARG A 28 -14.33 3.73 2.01
C ARG A 28 -13.37 4.59 2.81
N LEU A 29 -12.22 4.02 3.16
CA LEU A 29 -11.10 4.73 3.76
C LEU A 29 -9.89 4.69 2.82
N TYR A 30 -9.27 5.84 2.60
CA TYR A 30 -7.96 5.95 2.00
C TYR A 30 -6.93 6.23 3.10
N LEU A 31 -6.01 5.32 3.27
CA LEU A 31 -4.92 5.44 4.23
C LEU A 31 -3.65 5.88 3.50
N ALA A 32 -3.29 7.15 3.69
CA ALA A 32 -2.13 7.76 3.05
C ALA A 32 -0.87 7.56 3.90
N THR A 33 0.16 6.97 3.32
CA THR A 33 1.45 6.73 4.00
C THR A 33 2.55 7.69 3.56
N MET A 34 2.32 8.47 2.50
CA MET A 34 3.33 9.39 1.96
C MET A 34 3.55 10.57 2.91
N GLN A 35 4.81 10.81 3.26
CA GLN A 35 5.21 12.02 3.97
C GLN A 35 5.36 13.19 2.98
N PRO A 36 4.89 14.42 3.32
CA PRO A 36 4.89 15.57 2.42
C PRO A 36 6.26 16.25 2.34
N PHE A 37 7.33 15.52 2.05
CA PHE A 37 8.66 16.11 1.93
C PHE A 37 8.97 16.52 0.49
N GLY A 38 9.09 17.85 0.29
CA GLY A 38 9.51 18.47 -0.95
C GLY A 38 8.41 18.60 -2.02
N LYS A 39 8.64 19.49 -2.97
CA LYS A 39 7.65 19.84 -4.02
C LYS A 39 7.12 18.67 -4.85
N SER A 40 7.93 17.63 -5.05
CA SER A 40 7.49 16.45 -5.79
C SER A 40 6.50 15.58 -5.01
N ALA A 41 6.64 15.48 -3.68
CA ALA A 41 5.70 14.77 -2.82
C ALA A 41 4.38 15.54 -2.72
N GLU A 42 4.44 16.87 -2.55
CA GLU A 42 3.24 17.72 -2.54
C GLU A 42 2.43 17.61 -3.84
N ALA A 43 3.11 17.64 -4.99
CA ALA A 43 2.45 17.46 -6.29
C ALA A 43 1.78 16.09 -6.44
N ARG A 44 2.43 15.01 -5.95
CA ARG A 44 1.84 13.66 -5.94
C ARG A 44 0.64 13.58 -5.01
N ILE A 45 0.73 14.11 -3.79
CA ILE A 45 -0.39 14.16 -2.83
C ILE A 45 -1.58 14.93 -3.44
N ALA A 46 -1.33 16.10 -4.05
CA ALA A 46 -2.37 16.89 -4.71
C ALA A 46 -3.04 16.10 -5.85
N ARG A 47 -2.25 15.41 -6.70
CA ARG A 47 -2.77 14.56 -7.77
C ARG A 47 -3.64 13.42 -7.20
N HIS A 48 -3.18 12.70 -6.16
CA HIS A 48 -3.95 11.61 -5.55
C HIS A 48 -5.24 12.13 -4.89
N ARG A 49 -5.22 13.32 -4.27
CA ARG A 49 -6.45 13.95 -3.74
C ARG A 49 -7.43 14.29 -4.86
N ALA A 50 -6.95 14.84 -5.97
CA ALA A 50 -7.79 15.17 -7.13
C ALA A 50 -8.42 13.92 -7.76
N LEU A 51 -7.65 12.84 -7.91
CA LEU A 51 -8.14 11.57 -8.46
C LEU A 51 -9.24 10.93 -7.60
N ARG A 52 -9.21 11.15 -6.29
CA ARG A 52 -10.22 10.65 -5.33
C ARG A 52 -11.43 11.56 -5.17
N ALA A 53 -11.38 12.80 -5.68
CA ALA A 53 -12.49 13.73 -5.56
C ALA A 53 -13.79 13.12 -6.13
N GLY A 54 -14.84 13.11 -5.35
CA GLY A 54 -16.13 12.53 -5.74
C GLY A 54 -16.27 11.01 -5.60
N LYS A 55 -15.19 10.26 -5.21
CA LYS A 55 -15.27 8.80 -5.03
C LYS A 55 -15.69 8.37 -3.61
N GLY A 56 -15.99 9.31 -2.71
CA GLY A 56 -16.55 9.03 -1.38
C GLY A 56 -15.55 8.40 -0.38
N PHE A 57 -14.26 8.59 -0.57
CA PHE A 57 -13.24 8.17 0.40
C PHE A 57 -13.14 9.14 1.58
N ALA A 58 -13.23 8.62 2.81
CA ALA A 58 -12.61 9.28 3.96
C ALA A 58 -11.08 9.15 3.84
N THR A 59 -10.33 10.11 4.35
CA THR A 59 -8.85 10.05 4.30
C THR A 59 -8.28 10.11 5.71
N VAL A 60 -7.37 9.19 6.01
CA VAL A 60 -6.50 9.21 7.19
C VAL A 60 -5.07 9.23 6.71
N GLU A 61 -4.28 10.16 7.22
CA GLU A 61 -2.84 10.22 6.99
C GLU A 61 -2.15 9.52 8.17
N ARG A 62 -1.49 8.42 7.88
CA ARG A 62 -0.71 7.66 8.87
C ARG A 62 0.52 7.08 8.20
N THR A 63 1.67 7.65 8.52
CA THR A 63 2.94 7.36 7.84
C THR A 63 3.74 6.25 8.51
N LEU A 64 3.43 5.90 9.76
CA LEU A 64 4.14 4.95 10.61
C LEU A 64 3.18 4.19 11.52
N ASP A 65 3.65 3.08 12.08
CA ASP A 65 3.04 2.38 13.22
C ASP A 65 1.56 2.04 12.99
N LEU A 66 1.27 1.37 11.86
CA LEU A 66 -0.10 0.91 11.56
C LEU A 66 -0.59 -0.15 12.54
N ALA A 67 0.30 -0.84 13.24
CA ALA A 67 -0.05 -1.83 14.25
C ALA A 67 -0.85 -1.23 15.42
N ASN A 68 -0.53 0.01 15.79
CA ASN A 68 -1.21 0.73 16.86
C ASN A 68 -2.28 1.72 16.36
N LEU A 69 -2.54 1.79 15.04
CA LEU A 69 -3.61 2.62 14.51
C LEU A 69 -4.97 2.19 15.09
N ARG A 70 -5.74 3.18 15.54
CA ARG A 70 -7.13 2.99 15.99
C ARG A 70 -8.04 3.83 15.11
N LEU A 71 -8.95 3.16 14.41
CA LEU A 71 -10.00 3.82 13.63
C LEU A 71 -11.28 3.90 14.47
N SER A 72 -12.02 4.98 14.32
CA SER A 72 -13.23 5.24 15.10
C SER A 72 -14.44 4.41 14.66
N ARG A 73 -14.35 3.76 13.49
CA ARG A 73 -15.42 2.92 12.92
C ARG A 73 -14.88 1.85 12.00
N GLN A 74 -15.74 0.95 11.61
CA GLN A 74 -15.52 -0.03 10.53
C GLN A 74 -15.76 0.61 9.16
N TYR A 75 -15.13 0.05 8.13
CA TYR A 75 -15.31 0.41 6.72
C TYR A 75 -15.58 -0.84 5.90
N ASP A 76 -16.31 -0.72 4.80
CA ASP A 76 -16.44 -1.85 3.87
C ASP A 76 -15.11 -2.07 3.12
N GLY A 77 -14.41 -0.98 2.79
CA GLY A 77 -13.12 -1.04 2.11
C GLY A 77 -12.08 -0.04 2.63
N ILE A 78 -10.84 -0.52 2.76
CA ILE A 78 -9.66 0.32 3.05
C ILE A 78 -8.68 0.18 1.89
N LEU A 79 -8.18 1.32 1.42
CA LEU A 79 -7.07 1.41 0.46
C LEU A 79 -5.82 1.92 1.18
N LEU A 80 -4.77 1.11 1.25
CA LEU A 80 -3.45 1.49 1.75
C LEU A 80 -2.57 1.96 0.58
N GLU A 81 -2.23 3.24 0.55
CA GLU A 81 -1.42 3.88 -0.51
C GLU A 81 -0.21 4.61 0.08
N ASP A 82 1.04 4.08 0.02
CA ASP A 82 1.39 2.75 -0.48
C ASP A 82 2.34 2.05 0.51
N LEU A 83 2.52 0.75 0.32
CA LEU A 83 3.41 -0.09 1.12
C LEU A 83 4.88 0.35 1.05
N GLY A 84 5.34 0.82 -0.12
CA GLY A 84 6.72 1.26 -0.31
C GLY A 84 7.03 2.52 0.52
N ASN A 85 6.13 3.52 0.53
CA ASN A 85 6.29 4.70 1.39
C ASN A 85 6.24 4.32 2.87
N LEU A 86 5.32 3.43 3.26
CA LEU A 86 5.25 2.93 4.63
C LEU A 86 6.56 2.29 5.05
N LEU A 87 7.11 1.39 4.22
CA LEU A 87 8.39 0.73 4.51
C LEU A 87 9.54 1.74 4.61
N ALA A 88 9.62 2.71 3.70
CA ALA A 88 10.65 3.74 3.75
C ALA A 88 10.58 4.55 5.05
N ASN A 89 9.36 4.89 5.50
CA ASN A 89 9.16 5.60 6.74
C ASN A 89 9.56 4.74 7.95
N GLU A 90 9.13 3.47 7.99
CA GLU A 90 9.49 2.55 9.10
C GLU A 90 11.00 2.29 9.17
N LEU A 91 11.71 2.33 8.04
CA LEU A 91 13.16 2.11 8.01
C LEU A 91 13.96 3.36 8.37
N PHE A 92 13.54 4.53 7.88
CA PHE A 92 14.42 5.71 7.84
C PHE A 92 13.92 6.91 8.66
N ALA A 93 12.65 6.93 9.08
CA ALA A 93 12.19 7.99 9.97
C ALA A 93 12.72 7.79 11.39
N PRO A 94 12.99 8.88 12.15
CA PRO A 94 13.49 8.78 13.53
C PRO A 94 12.59 7.95 14.46
N GLU A 95 11.26 8.01 14.25
CA GLU A 95 10.25 7.28 15.03
C GLU A 95 9.86 5.94 14.38
N GLY A 96 10.52 5.56 13.28
CA GLY A 96 10.26 4.29 12.59
C GLY A 96 10.77 3.09 13.37
N ALA A 97 10.28 1.92 13.03
CA ALA A 97 10.65 0.66 13.70
C ALA A 97 12.11 0.23 13.46
N GLY A 98 12.76 0.83 12.46
CA GLY A 98 14.13 0.48 12.05
C GLY A 98 14.23 -0.87 11.34
N ALA A 99 15.41 -1.14 10.81
CA ALA A 99 15.67 -2.28 9.93
C ALA A 99 15.40 -3.67 10.56
N GLY A 100 15.57 -3.78 11.87
CA GLY A 100 15.34 -5.03 12.60
C GLY A 100 13.86 -5.37 12.84
N SER A 101 12.97 -4.40 12.77
CA SER A 101 11.57 -4.56 13.17
C SER A 101 10.55 -4.08 12.13
N ALA A 102 10.98 -3.36 11.07
CA ALA A 102 10.09 -2.78 10.08
C ALA A 102 9.20 -3.82 9.37
N PHE A 103 9.74 -4.99 9.04
CA PHE A 103 8.98 -6.09 8.44
C PHE A 103 7.82 -6.53 9.35
N ASP A 104 8.11 -6.84 10.61
CA ASP A 104 7.10 -7.33 11.56
C ASP A 104 6.10 -6.24 11.92
N SER A 105 6.55 -4.98 12.07
CA SER A 105 5.68 -3.81 12.30
C SER A 105 4.65 -3.66 11.18
N ILE A 106 5.09 -3.75 9.91
CA ILE A 106 4.20 -3.62 8.76
C ILE A 106 3.23 -4.81 8.66
N VAL A 107 3.70 -6.04 8.86
CA VAL A 107 2.83 -7.22 8.85
C VAL A 107 1.76 -7.10 9.95
N ALA A 108 2.15 -6.73 11.16
CA ALA A 108 1.19 -6.49 12.26
C ALA A 108 0.23 -5.34 11.94
N GLY A 109 0.71 -4.29 11.27
CA GLY A 109 -0.10 -3.17 10.80
C GLY A 109 -1.17 -3.60 9.78
N VAL A 110 -0.81 -4.44 8.81
CA VAL A 110 -1.77 -5.02 7.85
C VAL A 110 -2.80 -5.88 8.58
N ASP A 111 -2.37 -6.72 9.51
CA ASP A 111 -3.28 -7.55 10.31
C ASP A 111 -4.22 -6.69 11.19
N ASN A 112 -3.74 -5.55 11.67
CA ASN A 112 -4.57 -4.60 12.39
C ASN A 112 -5.61 -3.94 11.47
N LEU A 113 -5.24 -3.49 10.27
CA LEU A 113 -6.16 -2.88 9.32
C LEU A 113 -7.28 -3.83 8.88
N GLN A 114 -6.97 -5.12 8.70
CA GLN A 114 -7.98 -6.13 8.35
C GLN A 114 -9.09 -6.29 9.40
N LYS A 115 -8.85 -5.86 10.65
CA LYS A 115 -9.90 -5.85 11.69
C LYS A 115 -10.92 -4.73 11.50
N TYR A 116 -10.62 -3.73 10.69
CA TYR A 116 -11.43 -2.54 10.46
C TYR A 116 -12.13 -2.52 9.11
N CYS A 117 -11.98 -3.56 8.27
CA CYS A 117 -12.63 -3.59 6.96
C CYS A 117 -12.94 -5.00 6.48
N GLU A 118 -13.93 -5.10 5.60
CA GLU A 118 -14.23 -6.33 4.87
C GLU A 118 -13.22 -6.57 3.75
N THR A 119 -12.83 -5.49 3.04
CA THR A 119 -11.85 -5.54 1.95
C THR A 119 -10.70 -4.56 2.21
N LEU A 120 -9.48 -5.08 2.28
CA LEU A 120 -8.24 -4.31 2.31
C LEU A 120 -7.54 -4.44 0.97
N VAL A 121 -7.33 -3.31 0.29
CA VAL A 121 -6.52 -3.22 -0.93
C VAL A 121 -5.22 -2.51 -0.59
N ILE A 122 -4.10 -3.13 -0.92
CA ILE A 122 -2.75 -2.59 -0.69
C ILE A 122 -2.11 -2.30 -2.03
N VAL A 123 -1.62 -1.08 -2.21
CA VAL A 123 -0.80 -0.70 -3.36
C VAL A 123 0.67 -0.81 -3.01
N SER A 124 1.47 -1.36 -3.91
CA SER A 124 2.92 -1.42 -3.75
C SER A 124 3.64 -1.21 -5.08
N ASN A 125 4.89 -0.72 -4.99
CA ASN A 125 5.73 -0.53 -6.17
C ASN A 125 6.46 -1.82 -6.53
N GLU A 126 6.53 -2.12 -7.83
CA GLU A 126 7.48 -3.06 -8.39
C GLU A 126 8.77 -2.28 -8.72
N ILE A 127 9.90 -2.67 -8.15
CA ILE A 127 11.20 -1.98 -8.25
C ILE A 127 12.39 -2.97 -8.34
N PHE A 128 12.11 -4.23 -8.67
CA PHE A 128 13.11 -5.31 -8.54
C PHE A 128 13.87 -5.62 -9.83
N ALA A 129 13.44 -5.03 -10.97
CA ALA A 129 13.86 -5.49 -12.30
C ALA A 129 14.79 -4.51 -13.04
N ASP A 130 15.35 -3.49 -12.39
CA ASP A 130 16.17 -2.47 -13.06
C ASP A 130 17.66 -2.86 -13.26
N GLY A 131 18.12 -3.90 -12.55
CA GLY A 131 19.48 -4.42 -12.68
C GLY A 131 20.58 -3.50 -12.13
N VAL A 132 20.22 -2.45 -11.37
CA VAL A 132 21.17 -1.49 -10.79
C VAL A 132 21.60 -1.94 -9.40
N THR A 133 22.90 -1.76 -9.09
CA THR A 133 23.39 -1.94 -7.72
C THR A 133 23.29 -0.61 -6.98
N TYR A 134 22.53 -0.61 -5.89
CA TYR A 134 22.28 0.54 -5.03
C TYR A 134 23.17 0.54 -3.78
N THR A 135 23.07 1.59 -2.98
CA THR A 135 23.69 1.64 -1.65
C THR A 135 23.17 0.52 -0.75
N PRO A 136 23.91 0.11 0.29
CA PRO A 136 23.48 -0.94 1.21
C PRO A 136 22.09 -0.69 1.82
N GLU A 137 21.79 0.55 2.16
CA GLU A 137 20.49 0.96 2.74
C GLU A 137 19.35 0.77 1.73
N THR A 138 19.58 1.17 0.46
CA THR A 138 18.59 0.98 -0.61
C THR A 138 18.41 -0.50 -0.92
N MET A 139 19.50 -1.28 -0.95
CA MET A 139 19.41 -2.73 -1.13
C MET A 139 18.66 -3.41 0.02
N GLN A 140 18.82 -2.94 1.26
CA GLN A 140 18.04 -3.42 2.40
C GLN A 140 16.55 -3.12 2.24
N TYR A 141 16.20 -1.90 1.82
CA TYR A 141 14.81 -1.52 1.52
C TYR A 141 14.21 -2.44 0.44
N ILE A 142 14.90 -2.64 -0.68
CA ILE A 142 14.46 -3.51 -1.78
C ILE A 142 14.23 -4.93 -1.29
N ARG A 143 15.17 -5.50 -0.51
CA ARG A 143 15.07 -6.84 0.04
C ARG A 143 13.84 -6.99 0.95
N ILE A 144 13.66 -6.07 1.90
CA ILE A 144 12.52 -6.13 2.84
C ILE A 144 11.20 -5.93 2.10
N LEU A 145 11.14 -5.05 1.09
CA LEU A 145 9.94 -4.89 0.27
C LEU A 145 9.59 -6.19 -0.48
N GLY A 146 10.60 -6.90 -1.02
CA GLY A 146 10.41 -8.20 -1.64
C GLY A 146 9.90 -9.27 -0.67
N GLU A 147 10.47 -9.32 0.55
CA GLU A 147 10.00 -10.21 1.62
C GLU A 147 8.55 -9.90 2.04
N LEU A 148 8.18 -8.61 2.12
CA LEU A 148 6.80 -8.18 2.37
C LEU A 148 5.86 -8.61 1.23
N HIS A 149 6.27 -8.46 -0.03
CA HIS A 149 5.47 -8.93 -1.17
C HIS A 149 5.22 -10.43 -1.08
N GLN A 150 6.23 -11.24 -0.80
CA GLN A 150 6.08 -12.69 -0.62
C GLN A 150 5.11 -13.02 0.53
N LYS A 151 5.28 -12.37 1.68
CA LYS A 151 4.43 -12.57 2.86
C LYS A 151 2.99 -12.20 2.59
N LEU A 152 2.77 -11.02 1.98
CA LEU A 152 1.42 -10.53 1.69
C LEU A 152 0.75 -11.31 0.57
N THR A 153 1.47 -11.73 -0.47
CA THR A 153 0.97 -12.62 -1.53
C THR A 153 0.49 -13.95 -0.95
N GLY A 154 1.22 -14.51 0.03
CA GLY A 154 0.80 -15.73 0.73
C GLY A 154 -0.53 -15.56 1.47
N LYS A 155 -0.78 -14.38 2.05
CA LYS A 155 -1.99 -14.04 2.81
C LYS A 155 -3.14 -13.52 1.93
N ALA A 156 -2.84 -12.93 0.78
CA ALA A 156 -3.81 -12.26 -0.08
C ALA A 156 -4.78 -13.25 -0.71
N ASP A 157 -6.04 -12.85 -0.81
CA ASP A 157 -7.07 -13.56 -1.58
C ASP A 157 -6.88 -13.38 -3.08
N ALA A 158 -6.41 -12.19 -3.50
CA ALA A 158 -6.08 -11.90 -4.91
C ALA A 158 -4.82 -11.02 -4.99
N VAL A 159 -4.05 -11.19 -6.05
CA VAL A 159 -2.87 -10.37 -6.37
C VAL A 159 -2.92 -9.97 -7.82
N TYR A 160 -2.71 -8.69 -8.08
CA TYR A 160 -2.69 -8.13 -9.42
C TYR A 160 -1.39 -7.37 -9.67
N GLU A 161 -0.94 -7.40 -10.92
CA GLU A 161 0.11 -6.53 -11.41
C GLU A 161 -0.46 -5.54 -12.43
N SER A 162 -0.14 -4.27 -12.27
CA SER A 162 -0.52 -3.22 -13.21
C SER A 162 0.64 -2.93 -14.16
N VAL A 163 0.46 -3.26 -15.43
CA VAL A 163 1.46 -3.08 -16.50
C VAL A 163 0.86 -2.22 -17.60
N CYS A 164 1.44 -1.05 -17.86
CA CYS A 164 1.01 -0.15 -18.94
C CYS A 164 -0.50 0.14 -18.94
N GLY A 165 -1.11 0.31 -17.76
CA GLY A 165 -2.55 0.56 -17.62
C GLY A 165 -3.44 -0.68 -17.69
N ILE A 166 -2.87 -1.87 -17.83
CA ILE A 166 -3.59 -3.14 -17.83
C ILE A 166 -3.39 -3.81 -16.46
N LEU A 167 -4.48 -4.26 -15.85
CA LEU A 167 -4.46 -5.02 -14.60
C LEU A 167 -4.42 -6.52 -14.89
N LEU A 168 -3.30 -7.15 -14.60
CA LEU A 168 -3.07 -8.56 -14.84
C LEU A 168 -3.26 -9.36 -13.55
N PRO A 169 -4.03 -10.46 -13.52
CA PRO A 169 -4.13 -11.33 -12.37
C PRO A 169 -2.85 -12.17 -12.23
N VAL A 170 -2.20 -12.09 -11.06
CA VAL A 170 -1.07 -12.94 -10.66
C VAL A 170 -1.54 -14.08 -9.76
N LYS A 171 -2.50 -13.79 -8.89
CA LYS A 171 -3.21 -14.76 -8.07
C LYS A 171 -4.68 -14.40 -8.07
N GLU A 172 -5.51 -15.28 -8.57
CA GLU A 172 -6.96 -15.12 -8.50
C GLU A 172 -7.48 -15.67 -7.16
N GLY A 173 -8.38 -14.90 -6.53
CA GLY A 173 -9.11 -15.38 -5.37
C GLY A 173 -9.95 -16.60 -5.76
N LYS A 174 -10.16 -17.52 -4.84
CA LYS A 174 -11.19 -18.54 -5.01
C LYS A 174 -12.49 -17.79 -5.25
N GLN A 175 -13.10 -17.99 -6.43
CA GLN A 175 -14.47 -17.53 -6.66
C GLN A 175 -15.35 -18.17 -5.59
N PRO A 176 -16.27 -17.40 -4.97
CA PRO A 176 -17.20 -17.95 -3.98
C PRO A 176 -18.13 -19.00 -4.56
#